data_a4b569e3883d51a47d1df646ee13f744
#
_entry.id   a4b569e3883d51a47d1df646ee13f744
#
_cell.length_a   1.000
_cell.length_b   1.000
_cell.length_c   1.000
_cell.angle_alpha   90.00
_cell.angle_beta   90.00
_cell.angle_gamma   90.00
#
_symmetry.space_group_name_H-M   'P 1'
#
loop_
_entity.id
_entity.type
_entity.pdbx_description
1 polymer ?
#
loop_
_entity_poly.entity_id
_entity_poly.type
_entity_poly.pdbx_seq_one_letter_code
_entity_poly.pdbx_strand_id
1 'polypeptide(L)'
;MFRPTFNKGSDPKRGQRGFSVIEMAVVLLIIAIVAAFVVPQIMSYMRMYRLGVGGRNVATALQRARYLATSNNTLAGVFVAELQRVDIEQYDPMGKTPPQNMGVVQLPDGVTVASDAPKQIAFDGRGVITPTPKESPTIRLNGIDGYYLFVTVSPTGQVTVSEATRDDRT
;
A
#
# COMPACT_ATOMS: atom_id res chain seq x y z
N MET A 1 30.10 78.08 -27.51
CA MET A 1 30.28 76.63 -27.77
C MET A 1 30.37 75.89 -26.43
N PHE A 2 29.21 75.42 -25.87
CA PHE A 2 29.10 74.86 -24.53
C PHE A 2 29.16 73.33 -24.72
N ARG A 3 30.15 72.65 -24.10
CA ARG A 3 30.21 71.19 -24.02
C ARG A 3 29.62 70.77 -22.67
N PRO A 4 28.58 69.94 -22.63
CA PRO A 4 28.14 69.32 -21.38
C PRO A 4 29.06 68.18 -21.01
N THR A 5 29.66 68.22 -19.81
CA THR A 5 30.38 67.10 -19.17
C THR A 5 29.38 66.14 -18.58
N PHE A 6 29.28 64.96 -19.19
CA PHE A 6 28.54 63.82 -18.62
C PHE A 6 29.32 63.29 -17.39
N ASN A 7 28.75 63.52 -16.21
CA ASN A 7 29.21 62.90 -14.99
C ASN A 7 28.70 61.45 -14.95
N LYS A 8 29.61 60.48 -15.16
CA LYS A 8 29.35 59.05 -15.10
C LYS A 8 29.19 58.65 -13.64
N GLY A 9 27.94 58.66 -13.16
CA GLY A 9 27.60 58.18 -11.81
C GLY A 9 28.11 56.74 -11.63
N SER A 10 28.98 56.56 -10.66
CA SER A 10 29.47 55.24 -10.22
C SER A 10 28.30 54.50 -9.55
N ASP A 11 27.76 53.46 -10.24
CA ASP A 11 26.85 52.52 -9.64
C ASP A 11 27.48 51.91 -8.38
N PRO A 12 26.83 51.95 -7.22
CA PRO A 12 27.33 51.26 -6.07
C PRO A 12 27.21 49.77 -6.32
N LYS A 13 28.35 49.10 -6.52
CA LYS A 13 28.42 47.64 -6.59
C LYS A 13 27.78 47.10 -5.33
N ARG A 14 26.54 46.55 -5.47
CA ARG A 14 25.88 45.77 -4.42
C ARG A 14 26.82 44.61 -4.11
N GLY A 15 27.51 44.71 -2.96
CA GLY A 15 28.39 43.66 -2.48
C GLY A 15 27.60 42.36 -2.38
N GLN A 16 27.93 41.40 -3.20
CA GLN A 16 27.47 40.01 -3.04
C GLN A 16 28.06 39.52 -1.72
N ARG A 17 27.22 39.55 -0.67
CA ARG A 17 27.58 38.94 0.62
C ARG A 17 27.52 37.42 0.42
N GLY A 18 28.67 36.77 0.30
CA GLY A 18 28.76 35.34 0.36
C GLY A 18 28.42 34.85 1.76
N PHE A 19 27.81 33.66 1.85
CA PHE A 19 27.55 33.02 3.14
C PHE A 19 28.84 32.70 3.88
N SER A 20 28.88 32.97 5.17
CA SER A 20 30.00 32.60 6.03
C SER A 20 30.00 31.06 6.25
N VAL A 21 31.18 30.48 6.35
CA VAL A 21 31.36 29.04 6.70
C VAL A 21 30.67 28.71 8.02
N ILE A 22 30.69 29.61 8.99
CA ILE A 22 30.02 29.45 10.29
C ILE A 22 28.49 29.43 10.14
N GLU A 23 27.94 30.26 9.27
CA GLU A 23 26.51 30.30 8.99
C GLU A 23 26.01 28.99 8.37
N MET A 24 26.77 28.42 7.41
CA MET A 24 26.50 27.09 6.85
C MET A 24 26.61 25.99 7.90
N ALA A 25 27.59 26.04 8.80
CA ALA A 25 27.72 25.08 9.88
C ALA A 25 26.52 25.11 10.84
N VAL A 26 26.03 26.30 11.19
CA VAL A 26 24.84 26.45 12.05
C VAL A 26 23.59 25.93 11.36
N VAL A 27 23.40 26.22 10.06
CA VAL A 27 22.25 25.71 9.29
C VAL A 27 22.28 24.18 9.22
N LEU A 28 23.43 23.59 8.95
CA LEU A 28 23.56 22.11 8.94
C LEU A 28 23.28 21.49 10.31
N LEU A 29 23.71 22.13 11.40
CA LEU A 29 23.41 21.70 12.76
C LEU A 29 21.91 21.69 13.03
N ILE A 30 21.21 22.77 12.66
CA ILE A 30 19.74 22.85 12.82
C ILE A 30 19.05 21.76 12.01
N ILE A 31 19.44 21.56 10.76
CA ILE A 31 18.88 20.50 9.90
C ILE A 31 19.11 19.11 10.52
N ALA A 32 20.30 18.85 11.06
CA ALA A 32 20.61 17.57 11.69
C ALA A 32 19.72 17.32 12.93
N ILE A 33 19.50 18.33 13.76
CA ILE A 33 18.63 18.22 14.94
C ILE A 33 17.18 17.94 14.51
N VAL A 34 16.65 18.67 13.55
CA VAL A 34 15.29 18.46 13.04
C VAL A 34 15.15 17.07 12.41
N ALA A 35 16.12 16.64 11.59
CA ALA A 35 16.12 15.33 10.96
C ALA A 35 16.10 14.18 11.98
N ALA A 36 16.82 14.32 13.10
CA ALA A 36 16.87 13.30 14.15
C ALA A 36 15.48 12.98 14.75
N PHE A 37 14.57 13.94 14.80
CA PHE A 37 13.21 13.76 15.29
C PHE A 37 12.21 13.35 14.20
N VAL A 38 12.37 13.86 12.99
CA VAL A 38 11.41 13.66 11.89
C VAL A 38 11.57 12.29 11.23
N VAL A 39 12.81 11.82 11.03
CA VAL A 39 13.07 10.57 10.31
C VAL A 39 12.37 9.35 10.96
N PRO A 40 12.44 9.10 12.28
CA PRO A 40 11.80 7.93 12.88
C PRO A 40 10.26 7.97 12.74
N GLN A 41 9.65 9.15 12.76
CA GLN A 41 8.21 9.28 12.56
C GLN A 41 7.80 8.90 11.14
N ILE A 42 8.54 9.36 10.13
CA ILE A 42 8.28 9.01 8.73
C ILE A 42 8.35 7.49 8.53
N MET A 43 9.33 6.82 9.12
CA MET A 43 9.46 5.36 9.02
C MET A 43 8.23 4.63 9.56
N SER A 44 7.66 5.07 10.68
CA SER A 44 6.45 4.48 11.26
C SER A 44 5.23 4.67 10.36
N TYR A 45 5.04 5.86 9.79
CA TYR A 45 3.97 6.12 8.81
C TYR A 45 4.11 5.27 7.55
N MET A 46 5.34 5.07 7.05
CA MET A 46 5.59 4.24 5.88
C MET A 46 5.20 2.77 6.10
N ARG A 47 5.41 2.23 7.30
CA ARG A 47 5.02 0.86 7.65
C ARG A 47 3.50 0.69 7.63
N MET A 48 2.77 1.60 8.27
CA MET A 48 1.31 1.60 8.27
C MET A 48 0.74 1.79 6.86
N TYR A 49 1.35 2.68 6.06
CA TYR A 49 0.97 2.90 4.67
C TYR A 49 1.12 1.63 3.83
N ARG A 50 2.26 0.91 3.96
CA ARG A 50 2.49 -0.37 3.25
C ARG A 50 1.43 -1.41 3.60
N LEU A 51 1.06 -1.52 4.87
CA LEU A 51 -0.01 -2.42 5.31
C LEU A 51 -1.35 -2.05 4.65
N GLY A 52 -1.71 -0.76 4.63
CA GLY A 52 -2.90 -0.28 3.94
C GLY A 52 -2.88 -0.53 2.42
N VAL A 53 -1.71 -0.43 1.77
CA VAL A 53 -1.54 -0.81 0.36
C VAL A 53 -1.75 -2.32 0.18
N GLY A 54 -1.18 -3.15 1.05
CA GLY A 54 -1.40 -4.60 1.05
C GLY A 54 -2.88 -4.96 1.13
N GLY A 55 -3.62 -4.34 2.06
CA GLY A 55 -5.07 -4.54 2.19
C GLY A 55 -5.85 -4.18 0.93
N ARG A 56 -5.53 -3.04 0.31
CA ARG A 56 -6.15 -2.64 -0.96
C ARG A 56 -5.80 -3.58 -2.11
N ASN A 57 -4.58 -4.08 -2.17
CA ASN A 57 -4.16 -5.04 -3.18
C ASN A 57 -4.95 -6.35 -3.08
N VAL A 58 -5.11 -6.90 -1.86
CA VAL A 58 -5.93 -8.09 -1.62
C VAL A 58 -7.41 -7.83 -1.95
N ALA A 59 -7.95 -6.69 -1.53
CA ALA A 59 -9.33 -6.32 -1.86
C ALA A 59 -9.55 -6.21 -3.37
N THR A 60 -8.61 -5.63 -4.10
CA THR A 60 -8.65 -5.53 -5.57
C THR A 60 -8.57 -6.93 -6.22
N ALA A 61 -7.73 -7.82 -5.69
CA ALA A 61 -7.66 -9.21 -6.15
C ALA A 61 -9.01 -9.93 -6.00
N LEU A 62 -9.65 -9.78 -4.84
CA LEU A 62 -10.97 -10.35 -4.57
C LEU A 62 -12.04 -9.78 -5.49
N GLN A 63 -12.07 -8.47 -5.71
CA GLN A 63 -13.00 -7.83 -6.64
C GLN A 63 -12.76 -8.29 -8.08
N ARG A 64 -11.50 -8.45 -8.49
CA ARG A 64 -11.15 -8.99 -9.81
C ARG A 64 -11.57 -10.44 -9.97
N ALA A 65 -11.35 -11.28 -8.96
CA ALA A 65 -11.81 -12.67 -8.96
C ALA A 65 -13.34 -12.75 -9.08
N ARG A 66 -14.07 -11.93 -8.32
CA ARG A 66 -15.53 -11.81 -8.42
C ARG A 66 -15.99 -11.40 -9.83
N TYR A 67 -15.33 -10.40 -10.42
CA TYR A 67 -15.61 -9.96 -11.79
C TYR A 67 -15.39 -11.09 -12.80
N LEU A 68 -14.28 -11.82 -12.70
CA LEU A 68 -14.01 -12.97 -13.57
C LEU A 68 -15.06 -14.06 -13.41
N ALA A 69 -15.49 -14.38 -12.20
CA ALA A 69 -16.54 -15.34 -11.94
C ALA A 69 -17.85 -14.95 -12.62
N THR A 70 -18.26 -13.68 -12.48
CA THR A 70 -19.53 -13.19 -13.04
C THR A 70 -19.47 -13.03 -14.55
N SER A 71 -18.38 -12.50 -15.11
CA SER A 71 -18.25 -12.24 -16.54
C SER A 71 -18.17 -13.52 -17.36
N ASN A 72 -17.52 -14.55 -16.83
CA ASN A 72 -17.33 -15.84 -17.52
C ASN A 72 -18.37 -16.90 -17.08
N ASN A 73 -19.27 -16.55 -16.16
CA ASN A 73 -20.24 -17.48 -15.56
C ASN A 73 -19.57 -18.77 -15.05
N THR A 74 -18.49 -18.62 -14.28
CA THR A 74 -17.64 -19.72 -13.83
C THR A 74 -17.28 -19.53 -12.35
N LEU A 75 -16.46 -20.42 -11.80
CA LEU A 75 -15.88 -20.24 -10.47
C LEU A 75 -14.57 -19.50 -10.60
N ALA A 76 -14.38 -18.44 -9.84
CA ALA A 76 -13.09 -17.77 -9.72
C ALA A 76 -12.87 -17.31 -8.28
N GLY A 77 -11.61 -17.29 -7.84
CA GLY A 77 -11.31 -16.96 -6.45
C GLY A 77 -9.89 -16.47 -6.27
N VAL A 78 -9.61 -16.19 -5.02
CA VAL A 78 -8.29 -15.80 -4.54
C VAL A 78 -7.74 -16.94 -3.70
N PHE A 79 -6.53 -17.37 -4.02
CA PHE A 79 -5.79 -18.40 -3.31
C PHE A 79 -4.57 -17.79 -2.65
N VAL A 80 -4.38 -18.05 -1.34
CA VAL A 80 -3.20 -17.64 -0.59
C VAL A 80 -2.10 -18.67 -0.84
N ALA A 81 -1.24 -18.40 -1.82
CA ALA A 81 -0.17 -19.31 -2.22
C ALA A 81 0.97 -19.31 -1.21
N GLU A 82 1.36 -18.13 -0.73
CA GLU A 82 2.44 -17.90 0.21
C GLU A 82 2.08 -16.74 1.15
N LEU A 83 2.85 -16.54 2.22
CA LEU A 83 2.61 -15.47 3.19
C LEU A 83 2.61 -14.05 2.58
N GLN A 84 3.31 -13.87 1.45
CA GLN A 84 3.42 -12.57 0.76
C GLN A 84 2.85 -12.59 -0.65
N ARG A 85 2.16 -13.67 -1.03
CA ARG A 85 1.66 -13.84 -2.38
C ARG A 85 0.23 -14.36 -2.38
N VAL A 86 -0.58 -13.73 -3.19
CA VAL A 86 -1.98 -14.08 -3.39
C VAL A 86 -2.23 -14.25 -4.89
N ASP A 87 -2.71 -15.42 -5.29
CA ASP A 87 -2.99 -15.77 -6.69
C ASP A 87 -4.49 -15.63 -6.97
N ILE A 88 -4.82 -15.13 -8.15
CA ILE A 88 -6.20 -15.09 -8.67
C ILE A 88 -6.36 -16.28 -9.58
N GLU A 89 -7.27 -17.17 -9.24
CA GLU A 89 -7.49 -18.41 -9.97
C GLU A 89 -8.90 -18.52 -10.49
N GLN A 90 -9.04 -19.10 -11.68
CA GLN A 90 -10.32 -19.48 -12.29
C GLN A 90 -10.41 -21.00 -12.32
N TYR A 91 -11.58 -21.50 -11.91
CA TYR A 91 -11.85 -22.93 -11.78
C TYR A 91 -12.92 -23.38 -12.77
N ASP A 92 -12.73 -24.57 -13.33
CA ASP A 92 -13.80 -25.23 -14.09
C ASP A 92 -14.88 -25.72 -13.12
N PRO A 93 -16.15 -25.31 -13.29
CA PRO A 93 -17.26 -25.75 -12.44
C PRO A 93 -17.44 -27.27 -12.41
N MET A 94 -16.99 -27.98 -13.45
CA MET A 94 -17.06 -29.43 -13.56
C MET A 94 -15.79 -30.15 -13.06
N GLY A 95 -14.75 -29.38 -12.64
CA GLY A 95 -13.49 -29.94 -12.15
C GLY A 95 -12.69 -30.71 -13.18
N LYS A 96 -12.96 -30.54 -14.49
CA LYS A 96 -12.28 -31.26 -15.57
C LYS A 96 -10.93 -30.69 -15.92
N THR A 97 -10.72 -29.40 -15.70
CA THR A 97 -9.47 -28.70 -15.97
C THR A 97 -8.85 -28.18 -14.69
N PRO A 98 -7.50 -28.18 -14.60
CA PRO A 98 -6.82 -27.60 -13.44
C PRO A 98 -7.10 -26.10 -13.34
N PRO A 99 -6.99 -25.50 -12.13
CA PRO A 99 -7.14 -24.06 -11.93
C PRO A 99 -6.21 -23.28 -12.86
N GLN A 100 -6.75 -22.24 -13.48
CA GLN A 100 -5.97 -21.34 -14.32
C GLN A 100 -5.61 -20.10 -13.53
N ASN A 101 -4.32 -19.78 -13.46
CA ASN A 101 -3.85 -18.55 -12.81
C ASN A 101 -4.15 -17.35 -13.72
N MET A 102 -5.00 -16.46 -13.24
CA MET A 102 -5.46 -15.24 -13.94
C MET A 102 -4.72 -13.98 -13.47
N GLY A 103 -3.83 -14.11 -12.49
CA GLY A 103 -3.02 -13.02 -11.98
C GLY A 103 -2.41 -13.33 -10.63
N VAL A 104 -1.30 -12.64 -10.36
CA VAL A 104 -0.55 -12.75 -9.11
C VAL A 104 -0.49 -11.37 -8.47
N VAL A 105 -0.76 -11.32 -7.17
CA VAL A 105 -0.63 -10.11 -6.37
C VAL A 105 0.45 -10.33 -5.32
N GLN A 106 1.53 -9.59 -5.43
CA GLN A 106 2.58 -9.51 -4.42
C GLN A 106 2.20 -8.49 -3.35
N LEU A 107 2.36 -8.86 -2.09
CA LEU A 107 2.19 -7.93 -0.99
C LEU A 107 3.46 -7.08 -0.81
N PRO A 108 3.33 -5.85 -0.31
CA PRO A 108 4.49 -5.01 0.00
C PRO A 108 5.41 -5.65 1.03
N ASP A 109 6.71 -5.28 0.99
CA ASP A 109 7.69 -5.75 1.97
C ASP A 109 7.25 -5.48 3.41
N GLY A 110 7.35 -6.54 4.23
CA GLY A 110 6.95 -6.49 5.63
C GLY A 110 5.43 -6.67 5.88
N VAL A 111 4.65 -6.95 4.83
CA VAL A 111 3.23 -7.31 4.95
C VAL A 111 3.06 -8.79 4.63
N THR A 112 2.41 -9.53 5.52
CA THR A 112 2.18 -10.97 5.35
C THR A 112 0.72 -11.32 5.61
N VAL A 113 0.23 -12.35 4.95
CA VAL A 113 -1.06 -12.96 5.27
C VAL A 113 -0.89 -13.78 6.55
N ALA A 114 -1.84 -13.68 7.47
CA ALA A 114 -1.81 -14.48 8.69
C ALA A 114 -2.00 -15.98 8.37
N SER A 115 -1.35 -16.84 9.15
CA SER A 115 -1.35 -18.30 8.93
C SER A 115 -2.72 -18.95 9.15
N ASP A 116 -3.61 -18.30 9.88
CA ASP A 116 -4.99 -18.69 10.15
C ASP A 116 -5.99 -18.18 9.10
N ALA A 117 -5.52 -17.40 8.12
CA ALA A 117 -6.37 -16.91 7.04
C ALA A 117 -6.93 -18.06 6.18
N PRO A 118 -8.13 -17.91 5.62
CA PRO A 118 -8.68 -18.89 4.69
C PRO A 118 -7.75 -19.02 3.48
N LYS A 119 -7.39 -20.27 3.16
CA LYS A 119 -6.49 -20.54 2.03
C LYS A 119 -7.09 -20.12 0.68
N GLN A 120 -8.41 -20.11 0.60
CA GLN A 120 -9.13 -19.79 -0.62
C GLN A 120 -10.45 -19.09 -0.32
N ILE A 121 -10.78 -18.07 -1.12
CA ILE A 121 -12.09 -17.45 -1.18
C ILE A 121 -12.53 -17.46 -2.64
N ALA A 122 -13.58 -18.21 -2.98
CA ALA A 122 -14.06 -18.34 -4.33
C ALA A 122 -15.46 -17.73 -4.49
N PHE A 123 -15.76 -17.25 -5.69
CA PHE A 123 -17.04 -16.70 -6.10
C PHE A 123 -17.65 -17.53 -7.21
N ASP A 124 -18.98 -17.67 -7.20
CA ASP A 124 -19.75 -18.28 -8.27
C ASP A 124 -20.09 -17.27 -9.39
N GLY A 125 -20.71 -17.74 -10.47
CA GLY A 125 -21.13 -16.90 -11.60
C GLY A 125 -22.13 -15.79 -11.24
N ARG A 126 -22.73 -15.81 -10.03
CA ARG A 126 -23.58 -14.74 -9.50
C ARG A 126 -22.78 -13.73 -8.67
N GLY A 127 -21.49 -13.97 -8.45
CA GLY A 127 -20.63 -13.15 -7.62
C GLY A 127 -20.82 -13.33 -6.12
N VAL A 128 -21.37 -14.47 -5.70
CA VAL A 128 -21.59 -14.87 -4.31
C VAL A 128 -20.48 -15.83 -3.90
N ILE A 129 -20.09 -15.80 -2.62
CA ILE A 129 -19.06 -16.72 -2.13
C ILE A 129 -19.54 -18.16 -2.15
N THR A 130 -18.70 -19.07 -2.62
CA THR A 130 -19.01 -20.50 -2.67
C THR A 130 -17.83 -21.33 -2.14
N PRO A 131 -18.07 -22.38 -1.32
CA PRO A 131 -19.32 -22.65 -0.64
C PRO A 131 -19.75 -21.50 0.28
N THR A 132 -21.06 -21.30 0.46
CA THR A 132 -21.58 -20.23 1.32
C THR A 132 -21.07 -20.43 2.76
N PRO A 133 -20.26 -19.53 3.28
CA PRO A 133 -19.69 -19.67 4.62
C PRO A 133 -20.73 -19.34 5.69
N LYS A 134 -20.59 -19.95 6.88
CA LYS A 134 -21.40 -19.58 8.05
C LYS A 134 -21.11 -18.17 8.53
N GLU A 135 -19.86 -17.77 8.42
CA GLU A 135 -19.35 -16.44 8.80
C GLU A 135 -18.63 -15.81 7.61
N SER A 136 -18.56 -14.50 7.59
CA SER A 136 -17.86 -13.76 6.54
C SER A 136 -16.36 -14.10 6.57
N PRO A 137 -15.80 -14.70 5.50
CA PRO A 137 -14.37 -15.01 5.49
C PRO A 137 -13.55 -13.72 5.57
N THR A 138 -12.56 -13.76 6.44
CA THR A 138 -11.71 -12.63 6.76
C THR A 138 -10.24 -13.01 6.58
N ILE A 139 -9.52 -12.24 5.79
CA ILE A 139 -8.07 -12.36 5.64
C ILE A 139 -7.43 -11.32 6.55
N ARG A 140 -6.69 -11.78 7.54
CA ARG A 140 -5.86 -10.92 8.38
C ARG A 140 -4.52 -10.71 7.69
N LEU A 141 -4.12 -9.45 7.52
CA LEU A 141 -2.80 -9.05 7.09
C LEU A 141 -2.02 -8.51 8.28
N ASN A 142 -0.83 -9.04 8.48
CA ASN A 142 0.09 -8.59 9.52
C ASN A 142 1.15 -7.70 8.89
N GLY A 143 1.40 -6.56 9.52
CA GLY A 143 2.48 -5.64 9.21
C GLY A 143 3.62 -5.76 10.19
N ILE A 144 4.60 -4.87 10.07
CA ILE A 144 5.72 -4.74 11.01
C ILE A 144 5.22 -4.07 12.30
N ASP A 145 5.87 -4.34 13.44
CA ASP A 145 5.61 -3.74 14.76
C ASP A 145 4.20 -4.03 15.32
N GLY A 146 3.63 -5.20 15.01
CA GLY A 146 2.33 -5.63 15.55
C GLY A 146 1.13 -4.93 14.93
N TYR A 147 1.30 -4.17 13.84
CA TYR A 147 0.16 -3.65 13.09
C TYR A 147 -0.51 -4.74 12.28
N TYR A 148 -1.83 -4.73 12.24
CA TYR A 148 -2.64 -5.64 11.43
C TYR A 148 -3.87 -4.93 10.86
N LEU A 149 -4.44 -5.50 9.83
CA LEU A 149 -5.75 -5.13 9.29
C LEU A 149 -6.50 -6.37 8.79
N PHE A 150 -7.80 -6.21 8.61
CA PHE A 150 -8.68 -7.25 8.09
C PHE A 150 -9.24 -6.88 6.72
N VAL A 151 -9.24 -7.86 5.83
CA VAL A 151 -10.01 -7.81 4.58
C VAL A 151 -11.13 -8.82 4.70
N THR A 152 -12.35 -8.35 4.83
CA THR A 152 -13.55 -9.17 5.04
C THR A 152 -14.39 -9.19 3.78
N VAL A 153 -14.91 -10.37 3.43
CA VAL A 153 -15.83 -10.54 2.31
C VAL A 153 -17.18 -10.97 2.83
N SER A 154 -18.21 -10.21 2.57
CA SER A 154 -19.58 -10.61 2.93
C SER A 154 -20.05 -11.81 2.09
N PRO A 155 -21.03 -12.60 2.55
CA PRO A 155 -21.60 -13.69 1.75
C PRO A 155 -22.09 -13.25 0.37
N THR A 156 -22.54 -11.99 0.22
CA THR A 156 -22.97 -11.38 -1.04
C THR A 156 -21.82 -10.92 -1.93
N GLY A 157 -20.56 -11.14 -1.51
CA GLY A 157 -19.36 -10.78 -2.28
C GLY A 157 -18.91 -9.32 -2.14
N GLN A 158 -19.42 -8.58 -1.15
CA GLN A 158 -18.89 -7.23 -0.85
C GLN A 158 -17.59 -7.34 -0.09
N VAL A 159 -16.55 -6.65 -0.57
CA VAL A 159 -15.23 -6.63 0.05
C VAL A 159 -15.07 -5.35 0.87
N THR A 160 -14.66 -5.49 2.12
CA THR A 160 -14.39 -4.38 3.05
C THR A 160 -12.98 -4.51 3.60
N VAL A 161 -12.28 -3.39 3.74
CA VAL A 161 -10.94 -3.33 4.35
C VAL A 161 -11.07 -2.53 5.65
N SER A 162 -10.65 -3.10 6.77
CA SER A 162 -10.62 -2.38 8.04
C SER A 162 -9.49 -1.35 8.08
N GLU A 163 -9.54 -0.45 9.03
CA GLU A 163 -8.38 0.38 9.36
C GLU A 163 -7.26 -0.47 9.98
N ALA A 164 -6.01 0.00 9.80
CA ALA A 164 -4.86 -0.64 10.41
C ALA A 164 -4.89 -0.40 11.92
N THR A 165 -4.84 -1.47 12.69
CA THR A 165 -4.85 -1.45 14.17
C THR A 165 -3.55 -2.03 14.67
N ARG A 166 -3.09 -1.60 15.86
CA ARG A 166 -1.94 -2.18 16.52
C ARG A 166 -2.39 -3.18 17.60
N ASP A 167 -1.71 -4.31 17.66
CA ASP A 167 -1.92 -5.25 18.76
C ASP A 167 -1.10 -4.79 19.97
N ASP A 168 -1.79 -4.25 21.00
CA ASP A 168 -1.15 -3.73 22.22
C ASP A 168 -0.73 -4.85 23.20
N ARG A 169 -0.76 -6.12 22.76
CA ARG A 169 -0.47 -7.29 23.60
C ARG A 169 0.96 -7.83 23.47
N THR A 170 1.87 -7.10 22.82
CA THR A 170 3.28 -7.48 22.71
C THR A 170 4.19 -6.53 23.48
#